data_54b3f17eca5cf22e8bd29fead55fc267
#
_entry.id   54b3f17eca5cf22e8bd29fead55fc267
#
_cell.length_a   1.000
_cell.length_b   1.000
_cell.length_c   1.000
_cell.angle_alpha   90.00
_cell.angle_beta   90.00
_cell.angle_gamma   90.00
#
_symmetry.space_group_name_H-M   'P 1'
#
loop_
_entity.id
_entity.type
_entity.pdbx_description
1 polymer ?
#
loop_
_entity_poly.entity_id
_entity_poly.type
_entity_poly.pdbx_seq_one_letter_code
_entity_poly.pdbx_strand_id
1 'polypeptide(L)'
;MYEFAVTPAITQIRRRGVEISEVTAGSLGAELELEPGDRIMRVNGRVVRDYLDFRFQASGETDLVVDVRKLSGEDWELNIERDEAEEFGLSFEQIVPRQCANECLFCFCKGNPETARPSLFVRDEDVRLSFLYGNYTTLTSITEDEMRRVIEQRLSPQYVSVHATDLEVRAYLLGVDQERADISGKMQRMLDAEIEIHAQVVLCPEINDGEVLRRTIYDLAALHPRVRSVAIVPLGLTRYLNDERLTPVSDEFCRRTISEVSVIQEDLRSRLGTTFAFLGDEIYLRAGLPVPTRKHYGDYPQIEDGIGMVRSFANEFEALMRRLDHNPPAHLENMFGTIMTGTIFAPVLRRQIERLNRRFKTRLQVVAVENEYFGGDVSVAGLLTGGDFIAARGQISGDFAIIPRVALKSDDPVMLDGIRFEDLKKEFEVPVYAHDLESLALALESGSVGTELDDSVNSRVNSVRGHHTVAPSSF
;
A
#
# COMPACT_ATOMS: atom_id res chain seq x y z
N MET A 1 9.60 -36.83 -9.39
CA MET A 1 10.45 -36.00 -10.27
C MET A 1 9.47 -35.16 -11.08
N TYR A 2 9.10 -34.01 -10.53
CA TYR A 2 8.21 -33.04 -11.20
C TYR A 2 9.10 -31.99 -11.84
N GLU A 3 9.15 -31.98 -13.17
CA GLU A 3 9.77 -30.90 -13.93
C GLU A 3 8.94 -29.66 -13.73
N PHE A 4 9.50 -28.71 -12.97
CA PHE A 4 9.00 -27.34 -12.96
C PHE A 4 9.33 -26.74 -14.33
N ALA A 5 8.32 -26.58 -15.17
CA ALA A 5 8.41 -25.69 -16.31
C ALA A 5 8.65 -24.27 -15.77
N VAL A 6 9.92 -23.92 -15.63
CA VAL A 6 10.33 -22.53 -15.55
C VAL A 6 9.80 -21.89 -16.82
N THR A 7 8.72 -21.11 -16.69
CA THR A 7 8.27 -20.28 -17.80
C THR A 7 9.50 -19.48 -18.23
N PRO A 8 9.98 -19.62 -19.46
CA PRO A 8 11.19 -18.94 -19.88
C PRO A 8 10.96 -17.46 -19.59
N ALA A 9 11.97 -16.81 -19.00
CA ALA A 9 12.00 -15.37 -18.88
C ALA A 9 11.55 -14.85 -20.24
N ILE A 10 10.32 -14.31 -20.28
CA ILE A 10 9.78 -13.71 -21.48
C ILE A 10 10.78 -12.62 -21.79
N THR A 11 11.66 -12.86 -22.73
CA THR A 11 12.45 -11.83 -23.37
C THR A 11 11.38 -10.95 -23.99
N GLN A 12 10.94 -9.95 -23.22
CA GLN A 12 10.05 -8.92 -23.72
C GLN A 12 10.82 -8.29 -24.89
N ILE A 13 10.51 -8.74 -26.07
CA ILE A 13 10.67 -7.90 -27.23
C ILE A 13 9.94 -6.64 -26.80
N ARG A 14 10.68 -5.57 -26.49
CA ARG A 14 10.10 -4.27 -26.11
C ARG A 14 9.14 -3.91 -27.21
N ARG A 15 7.86 -4.27 -27.04
CA ARG A 15 6.82 -3.79 -27.94
C ARG A 15 6.84 -2.29 -27.76
N ARG A 16 7.22 -1.57 -28.80
CA ARG A 16 7.21 -0.11 -28.76
C ARG A 16 5.76 0.35 -28.60
N GLY A 17 5.53 1.40 -27.82
CA GLY A 17 4.22 1.96 -27.59
C GLY A 17 3.49 1.32 -26.38
N VAL A 18 2.39 1.94 -25.94
CA VAL A 18 1.50 1.46 -24.87
C VAL A 18 0.19 0.97 -25.47
N GLU A 19 -0.30 -0.19 -25.02
CA GLU A 19 -1.54 -0.80 -25.49
C GLU A 19 -2.76 -0.17 -24.82
N ILE A 20 -3.79 0.14 -25.60
CA ILE A 20 -5.08 0.58 -25.13
C ILE A 20 -5.83 -0.67 -24.64
N SER A 21 -6.25 -0.68 -23.37
CA SER A 21 -7.03 -1.78 -22.78
C SER A 21 -8.55 -1.52 -22.86
N GLU A 22 -8.97 -0.26 -22.82
CA GLU A 22 -10.38 0.13 -22.88
C GLU A 22 -10.53 1.52 -23.50
N VAL A 23 -11.66 1.73 -24.21
CA VAL A 23 -12.06 3.02 -24.76
C VAL A 23 -13.45 3.35 -24.26
N THR A 24 -13.60 4.50 -23.60
CA THR A 24 -14.89 4.97 -23.08
C THR A 24 -15.80 5.38 -24.25
N ALA A 25 -17.02 4.84 -24.27
CA ALA A 25 -17.98 5.19 -25.32
C ALA A 25 -18.32 6.69 -25.33
N GLY A 26 -18.30 7.32 -26.50
CA GLY A 26 -18.55 8.75 -26.70
C GLY A 26 -17.41 9.66 -26.23
N SER A 27 -16.21 9.12 -25.98
CA SER A 27 -15.00 9.89 -25.71
C SER A 27 -14.26 10.27 -27.00
N LEU A 28 -13.31 11.19 -26.89
CA LEU A 28 -12.42 11.55 -28.01
C LEU A 28 -11.73 10.33 -28.61
N GLY A 29 -11.29 9.37 -27.78
CA GLY A 29 -10.69 8.12 -28.26
C GLY A 29 -11.64 7.29 -29.13
N ALA A 30 -12.95 7.24 -28.77
CA ALA A 30 -13.98 6.58 -29.58
C ALA A 30 -14.25 7.33 -30.90
N GLU A 31 -14.26 8.67 -30.89
CA GLU A 31 -14.42 9.49 -32.09
C GLU A 31 -13.23 9.35 -33.07
N LEU A 32 -12.05 9.10 -32.54
CA LEU A 32 -10.84 8.81 -33.29
C LEU A 32 -10.74 7.36 -33.78
N GLU A 33 -11.80 6.56 -33.60
CA GLU A 33 -11.85 5.16 -33.99
C GLU A 33 -10.74 4.29 -33.34
N LEU A 34 -10.31 4.68 -32.12
CA LEU A 34 -9.40 3.88 -31.32
C LEU A 34 -10.14 2.71 -30.68
N GLU A 35 -9.48 1.57 -30.61
CA GLU A 35 -10.07 0.32 -30.10
C GLU A 35 -9.12 -0.36 -29.08
N PRO A 36 -9.64 -1.18 -28.15
CA PRO A 36 -8.82 -2.04 -27.32
C PRO A 36 -7.88 -2.93 -28.15
N GLY A 37 -6.60 -2.97 -27.79
CA GLY A 37 -5.54 -3.66 -28.54
C GLY A 37 -4.73 -2.78 -29.48
N ASP A 38 -5.20 -1.57 -29.79
CA ASP A 38 -4.38 -0.58 -30.50
C ASP A 38 -3.23 -0.10 -29.60
N ARG A 39 -2.15 0.40 -30.19
CA ARG A 39 -0.99 0.88 -29.44
C ARG A 39 -0.65 2.31 -29.79
N ILE A 40 -0.57 3.16 -28.78
CA ILE A 40 -0.03 4.52 -28.94
C ILE A 40 1.50 4.43 -28.98
N MET A 41 2.08 4.79 -30.11
CA MET A 41 3.51 4.66 -30.39
C MET A 41 4.28 5.93 -30.04
N ARG A 42 3.73 7.09 -30.43
CA ARG A 42 4.32 8.41 -30.19
C ARG A 42 3.23 9.45 -30.00
N VAL A 43 3.60 10.53 -29.30
CA VAL A 43 2.83 11.79 -29.24
C VAL A 43 3.81 12.91 -29.59
N ASN A 44 3.46 13.75 -30.56
CA ASN A 44 4.30 14.86 -31.06
C ASN A 44 5.73 14.39 -31.38
N GLY A 45 5.87 13.21 -32.01
CA GLY A 45 7.15 12.60 -32.40
C GLY A 45 7.95 11.97 -31.24
N ARG A 46 7.52 12.12 -29.98
CA ARG A 46 8.15 11.51 -28.77
C ARG A 46 7.60 10.12 -28.54
N VAL A 47 8.50 9.17 -28.28
CA VAL A 47 8.11 7.76 -28.01
C VAL A 47 7.33 7.65 -26.71
N VAL A 48 6.24 6.90 -26.75
CA VAL A 48 5.42 6.53 -25.58
C VAL A 48 5.85 5.12 -25.15
N ARG A 49 6.28 4.95 -23.90
CA ARG A 49 6.72 3.67 -23.31
C ARG A 49 5.66 3.02 -22.44
N ASP A 50 4.82 3.85 -21.82
CA ASP A 50 3.71 3.49 -20.96
C ASP A 50 2.70 4.64 -20.87
N TYR A 51 1.63 4.46 -20.14
CA TYR A 51 0.56 5.47 -20.04
C TYR A 51 1.01 6.77 -19.35
N LEU A 52 2.05 6.76 -18.50
CA LEU A 52 2.57 8.01 -17.92
C LEU A 52 3.23 8.88 -18.99
N ASP A 53 3.98 8.28 -19.93
CA ASP A 53 4.53 9.03 -21.07
C ASP A 53 3.39 9.64 -21.90
N PHE A 54 2.33 8.88 -22.18
CA PHE A 54 1.17 9.39 -22.92
C PHE A 54 0.53 10.57 -22.19
N ARG A 55 0.19 10.40 -20.91
CA ARG A 55 -0.42 11.47 -20.11
C ARG A 55 0.46 12.72 -20.07
N PHE A 56 1.75 12.55 -19.81
CA PHE A 56 2.68 13.67 -19.73
C PHE A 56 2.81 14.41 -21.07
N GLN A 57 2.88 13.68 -22.19
CA GLN A 57 3.08 14.26 -23.51
C GLN A 57 1.78 14.85 -24.10
N ALA A 58 0.62 14.36 -23.67
CA ALA A 58 -0.67 14.85 -24.12
C ALA A 58 -1.26 15.94 -23.21
N SER A 59 -0.74 16.11 -21.98
CA SER A 59 -1.27 17.07 -21.01
C SER A 59 -1.00 18.51 -21.43
N GLY A 60 -2.06 19.35 -21.40
CA GLY A 60 -1.98 20.78 -21.72
C GLY A 60 -1.80 21.10 -23.20
N GLU A 61 -1.77 20.11 -24.08
CA GLU A 61 -1.64 20.29 -25.52
C GLU A 61 -3.01 20.26 -26.19
N THR A 62 -3.31 21.26 -27.02
CA THR A 62 -4.54 21.35 -27.81
C THR A 62 -4.37 20.74 -29.19
N ASP A 63 -3.16 20.81 -29.76
CA ASP A 63 -2.81 20.28 -31.06
C ASP A 63 -1.83 19.12 -30.89
N LEU A 64 -2.24 17.93 -31.25
CA LEU A 64 -1.48 16.71 -31.07
C LEU A 64 -1.32 15.93 -32.38
N VAL A 65 -0.13 15.39 -32.58
CA VAL A 65 0.11 14.35 -33.58
C VAL A 65 0.37 13.04 -32.85
N VAL A 66 -0.52 12.07 -33.02
CA VAL A 66 -0.45 10.77 -32.31
C VAL A 66 -0.23 9.66 -33.33
N ASP A 67 0.90 8.96 -33.22
CA ASP A 67 1.18 7.77 -34.00
C ASP A 67 0.56 6.57 -33.31
N VAL A 68 -0.32 5.86 -33.98
CA VAL A 68 -1.04 4.69 -33.49
C VAL A 68 -0.74 3.49 -34.38
N ARG A 69 -0.46 2.36 -33.75
CA ARG A 69 -0.46 1.07 -34.43
C ARG A 69 -1.75 0.34 -34.11
N LYS A 70 -2.58 0.16 -35.10
CA LYS A 70 -3.84 -0.59 -34.98
C LYS A 70 -3.58 -2.06 -34.69
N LEU A 71 -4.55 -2.72 -34.04
CA LEU A 71 -4.50 -4.16 -33.82
C LEU A 71 -4.37 -4.96 -35.15
N SER A 72 -4.90 -4.41 -36.27
CA SER A 72 -4.75 -4.93 -37.61
C SER A 72 -3.29 -4.93 -38.13
N GLY A 73 -2.41 -4.15 -37.50
CA GLY A 73 -1.02 -3.93 -37.92
C GLY A 73 -0.82 -2.68 -38.78
N GLU A 74 -1.86 -1.92 -39.06
CA GLU A 74 -1.76 -0.64 -39.76
C GLU A 74 -1.17 0.42 -38.85
N ASP A 75 -0.36 1.32 -39.40
CA ASP A 75 0.16 2.52 -38.73
C ASP A 75 -0.67 3.75 -39.16
N TRP A 76 -1.27 4.41 -38.17
CA TRP A 76 -2.05 5.63 -38.34
C TRP A 76 -1.31 6.82 -37.74
N GLU A 77 -1.41 7.99 -38.39
CA GLU A 77 -1.03 9.27 -37.81
C GLU A 77 -2.30 10.11 -37.64
N LEU A 78 -2.64 10.39 -36.38
CA LEU A 78 -3.83 11.17 -36.03
C LEU A 78 -3.42 12.61 -35.73
N ASN A 79 -3.98 13.56 -36.47
CA ASN A 79 -3.85 14.97 -36.18
C ASN A 79 -5.09 15.39 -35.39
N ILE A 80 -4.91 15.75 -34.14
CA ILE A 80 -5.97 15.96 -33.17
C ILE A 80 -5.95 17.41 -32.73
N GLU A 81 -7.09 18.10 -32.88
CA GLU A 81 -7.37 19.39 -32.28
C GLU A 81 -8.45 19.17 -31.19
N ARG A 82 -8.17 19.56 -29.94
CA ARG A 82 -9.05 19.33 -28.80
C ARG A 82 -9.03 20.49 -27.82
N ASP A 83 -10.02 20.54 -26.93
CA ASP A 83 -9.95 21.41 -25.77
C ASP A 83 -8.94 20.84 -24.75
N GLU A 84 -8.18 21.71 -24.06
CA GLU A 84 -7.18 21.30 -23.06
C GLU A 84 -7.75 20.37 -21.97
N ALA A 85 -9.00 20.61 -21.54
CA ALA A 85 -9.69 19.84 -20.54
C ALA A 85 -10.35 18.56 -21.07
N GLU A 86 -10.36 18.33 -22.39
CA GLU A 86 -10.98 17.16 -23.01
C GLU A 86 -10.13 15.91 -22.80
N GLU A 87 -10.71 14.91 -22.14
CA GLU A 87 -10.04 13.64 -21.89
C GLU A 87 -10.20 12.67 -23.07
N PHE A 88 -9.16 11.92 -23.37
CA PHE A 88 -9.20 10.89 -24.40
C PHE A 88 -10.17 9.74 -24.09
N GLY A 89 -10.46 9.47 -22.82
CA GLY A 89 -11.29 8.33 -22.41
C GLY A 89 -10.63 6.99 -22.69
N LEU A 90 -9.30 6.92 -22.60
CA LEU A 90 -8.49 5.73 -22.82
C LEU A 90 -8.00 5.14 -21.49
N SER A 91 -8.16 3.83 -21.32
CA SER A 91 -7.43 3.04 -20.35
C SER A 91 -6.30 2.27 -21.05
N PHE A 92 -5.24 1.95 -20.32
CA PHE A 92 -4.04 1.34 -20.90
C PHE A 92 -3.65 0.06 -20.16
N GLU A 93 -2.80 -0.74 -20.80
CA GLU A 93 -2.17 -1.90 -20.17
C GLU A 93 -1.46 -1.52 -18.87
N GLN A 94 -1.50 -2.41 -17.89
CA GLN A 94 -0.86 -2.18 -16.61
C GLN A 94 0.65 -2.09 -16.75
N ILE A 95 1.27 -1.23 -15.95
CA ILE A 95 2.73 -1.14 -15.87
C ILE A 95 3.26 -2.46 -15.29
N VAL A 96 4.13 -3.13 -16.03
CA VAL A 96 4.88 -4.26 -15.51
C VAL A 96 5.99 -3.73 -14.60
N PRO A 97 6.02 -4.12 -13.30
CA PRO A 97 6.99 -3.62 -12.36
C PRO A 97 8.42 -4.00 -12.75
N ARG A 98 9.32 -3.05 -12.58
CA ARG A 98 10.75 -3.34 -12.66
C ARG A 98 11.17 -4.17 -11.45
N GLN A 99 11.86 -5.28 -11.69
CA GLN A 99 12.27 -6.20 -10.64
C GLN A 99 13.50 -5.66 -9.88
N CYS A 100 13.44 -5.74 -8.55
CA CYS A 100 14.54 -5.43 -7.65
C CYS A 100 15.62 -6.51 -7.71
N ALA A 101 16.88 -6.09 -7.80
CA ALA A 101 18.06 -6.98 -7.80
C ALA A 101 18.81 -6.99 -6.45
N ASN A 102 18.24 -6.41 -5.39
CA ASN A 102 18.86 -6.40 -4.08
C ASN A 102 18.69 -7.75 -3.36
N GLU A 103 19.60 -8.02 -2.44
CA GLU A 103 19.57 -9.20 -1.58
C GLU A 103 19.36 -8.80 -0.10
N CYS A 104 18.37 -7.93 0.14
CA CYS A 104 18.07 -7.40 1.47
C CYS A 104 17.93 -8.54 2.51
N LEU A 105 18.47 -8.32 3.69
CA LEU A 105 18.37 -9.27 4.81
C LEU A 105 16.91 -9.51 5.21
N PHE A 106 16.13 -8.44 5.23
CA PHE A 106 14.74 -8.40 5.68
C PHE A 106 13.72 -8.48 4.53
N CYS A 107 14.12 -8.93 3.33
CA CYS A 107 13.23 -8.97 2.18
C CYS A 107 12.02 -9.88 2.43
N PHE A 108 10.83 -9.29 2.52
CA PHE A 108 9.60 -10.03 2.77
C PHE A 108 9.30 -11.08 1.68
N CYS A 109 9.66 -10.79 0.42
CA CYS A 109 9.48 -11.77 -0.67
C CYS A 109 10.24 -13.07 -0.44
N LYS A 110 11.36 -13.05 0.34
CA LYS A 110 12.08 -14.26 0.74
C LYS A 110 11.39 -15.00 1.90
N GLY A 111 10.54 -14.29 2.63
CA GLY A 111 9.78 -14.81 3.77
C GLY A 111 8.43 -15.42 3.37
N ASN A 112 8.11 -15.53 2.08
CA ASN A 112 6.89 -16.16 1.61
C ASN A 112 7.04 -17.68 1.49
N PRO A 113 6.02 -18.49 1.83
CA PRO A 113 6.00 -19.90 1.53
C PRO A 113 5.92 -20.13 0.02
N GLU A 114 6.46 -21.24 -0.47
CA GLU A 114 6.45 -21.58 -1.90
C GLU A 114 5.03 -21.68 -2.49
N THR A 115 4.04 -21.94 -1.65
CA THR A 115 2.61 -22.03 -2.01
C THR A 115 1.91 -20.66 -2.09
N ALA A 116 2.60 -19.58 -1.77
CA ALA A 116 2.02 -18.24 -1.83
C ALA A 116 1.70 -17.85 -3.28
N ARG A 117 0.67 -17.02 -3.46
CA ARG A 117 0.29 -16.55 -4.80
C ARG A 117 1.46 -15.83 -5.50
N PRO A 118 1.60 -15.96 -6.83
CA PRO A 118 2.76 -15.44 -7.58
C PRO A 118 3.02 -13.94 -7.38
N SER A 119 1.98 -13.14 -7.13
CA SER A 119 2.12 -11.70 -6.92
C SER A 119 2.94 -11.34 -5.67
N LEU A 120 3.03 -12.22 -4.66
CA LEU A 120 3.84 -12.00 -3.47
C LEU A 120 5.34 -12.15 -3.69
N PHE A 121 5.76 -12.67 -4.85
CA PHE A 121 7.17 -12.80 -5.23
C PHE A 121 7.65 -11.67 -6.14
N VAL A 122 6.79 -10.70 -6.45
CA VAL A 122 7.16 -9.53 -7.24
C VAL A 122 7.97 -8.59 -6.36
N ARG A 123 9.26 -8.43 -6.70
CA ARG A 123 10.15 -7.50 -6.05
C ARG A 123 10.14 -6.18 -6.81
N ASP A 124 9.35 -5.23 -6.35
CA ASP A 124 9.20 -3.94 -6.99
C ASP A 124 10.38 -2.99 -6.70
N GLU A 125 10.92 -2.38 -7.75
CA GLU A 125 11.95 -1.33 -7.69
C GLU A 125 11.66 -0.28 -8.77
N ASP A 126 10.38 0.11 -8.92
CA ASP A 126 9.90 0.92 -10.02
C ASP A 126 9.49 2.34 -9.59
N VAL A 127 10.24 3.35 -9.99
CA VAL A 127 9.97 4.76 -9.67
C VAL A 127 8.60 5.26 -10.19
N ARG A 128 8.03 4.58 -11.20
CA ARG A 128 6.69 4.90 -11.71
C ARG A 128 5.62 4.45 -10.74
N LEU A 129 5.77 3.24 -10.19
CA LEU A 129 4.85 2.69 -9.18
C LEU A 129 5.04 3.43 -7.84
N SER A 130 6.25 3.90 -7.56
CA SER A 130 6.50 4.80 -6.43
C SER A 130 5.64 6.05 -6.53
N PHE A 131 5.67 6.73 -7.68
CA PHE A 131 4.86 7.93 -7.93
C PHE A 131 3.35 7.65 -7.91
N LEU A 132 2.92 6.54 -8.56
CA LEU A 132 1.49 6.26 -8.75
C LEU A 132 0.80 5.71 -7.50
N TYR A 133 1.52 4.88 -6.76
CA TYR A 133 0.93 4.05 -5.70
C TYR A 133 1.63 4.15 -4.35
N GLY A 134 2.70 4.94 -4.24
CA GLY A 134 3.47 5.06 -3.00
C GLY A 134 4.39 3.86 -2.72
N ASN A 135 4.65 3.02 -3.71
CA ASN A 135 5.57 1.89 -3.56
C ASN A 135 6.99 2.39 -3.27
N TYR A 136 7.63 1.77 -2.28
CA TYR A 136 8.98 2.18 -1.90
C TYR A 136 10.04 1.58 -2.81
N THR A 137 10.93 2.45 -3.31
CA THR A 137 12.12 2.05 -4.08
C THR A 137 13.38 2.30 -3.29
N THR A 138 14.41 1.47 -3.47
CA THR A 138 15.70 1.65 -2.81
C THR A 138 16.64 2.56 -3.60
N LEU A 139 16.33 2.88 -4.85
CA LEU A 139 17.15 3.61 -5.80
C LEU A 139 18.53 2.97 -6.09
N THR A 140 18.79 1.75 -5.62
CA THR A 140 20.09 1.06 -5.80
C THR A 140 20.40 0.78 -7.25
N SER A 141 19.36 0.61 -8.07
CA SER A 141 19.49 0.21 -9.47
C SER A 141 18.82 1.20 -10.44
N ILE A 142 18.47 2.41 -9.96
CA ILE A 142 17.91 3.45 -10.83
C ILE A 142 18.92 3.80 -11.94
N THR A 143 18.44 3.79 -13.17
CA THR A 143 19.24 4.15 -14.34
C THR A 143 19.22 5.66 -14.56
N GLU A 144 20.18 6.17 -15.35
CA GLU A 144 20.21 7.58 -15.72
C GLU A 144 18.98 8.02 -16.53
N ASP A 145 18.45 7.13 -17.38
CA ASP A 145 17.21 7.40 -18.13
C ASP A 145 15.98 7.47 -17.21
N GLU A 146 15.90 6.62 -16.20
CA GLU A 146 14.83 6.68 -15.21
C GLU A 146 14.93 7.93 -14.33
N MET A 147 16.13 8.28 -13.88
CA MET A 147 16.35 9.50 -13.11
C MET A 147 15.95 10.73 -13.93
N ARG A 148 16.36 10.80 -15.19
CA ARG A 148 15.96 11.88 -16.10
C ARG A 148 14.46 11.94 -16.27
N ARG A 149 13.81 10.81 -16.43
CA ARG A 149 12.36 10.72 -16.55
C ARG A 149 11.62 11.21 -15.29
N VAL A 150 12.07 10.81 -14.11
CA VAL A 150 11.50 11.29 -12.82
C VAL A 150 11.55 12.81 -12.77
N ILE A 151 12.68 13.40 -13.17
CA ILE A 151 12.90 14.84 -13.17
C ILE A 151 12.06 15.55 -14.24
N GLU A 152 12.14 15.11 -15.51
CA GLU A 152 11.45 15.75 -16.63
C GLU A 152 9.92 15.68 -16.51
N GLN A 153 9.40 14.54 -16.08
CA GLN A 153 7.95 14.33 -15.90
C GLN A 153 7.44 14.77 -14.53
N ARG A 154 8.33 15.25 -13.66
CA ARG A 154 7.99 15.66 -12.28
C ARG A 154 7.21 14.58 -11.53
N LEU A 155 7.70 13.33 -11.56
CA LEU A 155 7.08 12.22 -10.86
C LEU A 155 7.29 12.39 -9.34
N SER A 156 6.48 13.21 -8.73
CA SER A 156 6.53 13.63 -7.32
C SER A 156 5.17 13.38 -6.64
N PRO A 157 5.14 12.86 -5.40
CA PRO A 157 6.31 12.46 -4.59
C PRO A 157 6.92 11.12 -5.02
N GLN A 158 8.16 10.86 -4.55
CA GLN A 158 8.80 9.55 -4.59
C GLN A 158 8.87 8.96 -3.18
N TYR A 159 8.67 7.67 -3.08
CA TYR A 159 8.76 6.92 -1.82
C TYR A 159 10.05 6.11 -1.82
N VAL A 160 10.93 6.39 -0.85
CA VAL A 160 12.31 5.89 -0.87
C VAL A 160 12.64 5.09 0.39
N SER A 161 12.96 3.81 0.22
CA SER A 161 13.50 2.94 1.26
C SER A 161 14.95 3.33 1.56
N VAL A 162 15.15 4.09 2.63
CA VAL A 162 16.47 4.58 3.07
C VAL A 162 17.16 3.58 3.99
N HIS A 163 16.50 3.11 5.03
CA HIS A 163 16.92 2.20 6.09
C HIS A 163 18.06 2.73 6.96
N ALA A 164 19.08 3.36 6.39
CA ALA A 164 20.15 4.08 7.06
C ALA A 164 20.80 5.10 6.12
N THR A 165 21.26 6.24 6.64
CA THR A 165 22.14 7.18 5.93
C THR A 165 23.62 6.79 6.08
N ASP A 166 23.94 5.94 7.05
CA ASP A 166 25.24 5.29 7.13
C ASP A 166 25.39 4.30 5.97
N LEU A 167 26.38 4.54 5.12
CA LEU A 167 26.56 3.82 3.87
C LEU A 167 26.91 2.33 4.08
N GLU A 168 27.70 2.02 5.12
CA GLU A 168 28.10 0.65 5.43
C GLU A 168 26.90 -0.16 5.94
N VAL A 169 26.14 0.42 6.88
CA VAL A 169 24.91 -0.19 7.40
C VAL A 169 23.88 -0.39 6.30
N ARG A 170 23.69 0.61 5.43
CA ARG A 170 22.75 0.51 4.32
C ARG A 170 23.16 -0.58 3.32
N ALA A 171 24.43 -0.62 2.93
CA ALA A 171 24.96 -1.65 2.03
C ALA A 171 24.75 -3.05 2.60
N TYR A 172 25.03 -3.23 3.89
CA TYR A 172 24.82 -4.48 4.62
C TYR A 172 23.35 -4.92 4.62
N LEU A 173 22.44 -4.01 4.98
CA LEU A 173 20.99 -4.29 5.02
C LEU A 173 20.42 -4.66 3.64
N LEU A 174 20.85 -3.97 2.59
CA LEU A 174 20.35 -4.19 1.22
C LEU A 174 21.06 -5.34 0.49
N GLY A 175 22.16 -5.86 1.04
CA GLY A 175 22.94 -6.92 0.40
C GLY A 175 23.56 -6.49 -0.94
N VAL A 176 24.05 -5.25 -1.01
CA VAL A 176 24.67 -4.67 -2.20
C VAL A 176 26.02 -4.03 -1.84
N ASP A 177 26.83 -3.70 -2.85
CA ASP A 177 28.04 -2.90 -2.62
C ASP A 177 27.72 -1.45 -2.22
N GLN A 178 28.72 -0.75 -1.67
CA GLN A 178 28.55 0.62 -1.19
C GLN A 178 28.24 1.62 -2.32
N GLU A 179 28.74 1.40 -3.53
CA GLU A 179 28.47 2.27 -4.69
C GLU A 179 26.96 2.24 -5.04
N ARG A 180 26.37 1.05 -5.09
CA ARG A 180 24.92 0.89 -5.30
C ARG A 180 24.10 1.38 -4.11
N ALA A 181 24.60 1.17 -2.89
CA ALA A 181 23.92 1.61 -1.67
C ALA A 181 23.93 3.14 -1.50
N ASP A 182 24.86 3.88 -2.10
CA ASP A 182 24.88 5.33 -2.00
C ASP A 182 23.65 5.95 -2.69
N ILE A 183 22.83 6.60 -1.88
CA ILE A 183 21.62 7.29 -2.33
C ILE A 183 21.74 8.81 -2.25
N SER A 184 22.78 9.33 -1.59
CA SER A 184 22.91 10.75 -1.29
C SER A 184 22.84 11.61 -2.54
N GLY A 185 23.67 11.30 -3.55
CA GLY A 185 23.68 12.01 -4.82
C GLY A 185 22.38 11.81 -5.63
N LYS A 186 21.75 10.63 -5.54
CA LYS A 186 20.49 10.32 -6.22
C LYS A 186 19.34 11.13 -5.63
N MET A 187 19.21 11.13 -4.30
CA MET A 187 18.22 11.95 -3.61
C MET A 187 18.45 13.43 -3.88
N GLN A 188 19.69 13.92 -3.76
CA GLN A 188 19.99 15.34 -3.99
C GLN A 188 19.54 15.80 -5.39
N ARG A 189 19.78 15.02 -6.44
CA ARG A 189 19.33 15.32 -7.80
C ARG A 189 17.80 15.42 -7.91
N MET A 190 17.06 14.55 -7.22
CA MET A 190 15.59 14.63 -7.15
C MET A 190 15.14 15.89 -6.41
N LEU A 191 15.76 16.20 -5.27
CA LEU A 191 15.41 17.36 -4.45
C LEU A 191 15.73 18.68 -5.18
N ASP A 192 16.85 18.75 -5.91
CA ASP A 192 17.23 19.92 -6.72
C ASP A 192 16.22 20.16 -7.86
N ALA A 193 15.59 19.10 -8.36
CA ALA A 193 14.53 19.15 -9.37
C ALA A 193 13.13 19.32 -8.75
N GLU A 194 13.04 19.64 -7.44
CA GLU A 194 11.80 19.86 -6.71
C GLU A 194 10.90 18.62 -6.54
N ILE A 195 11.45 17.42 -6.69
CA ILE A 195 10.74 16.18 -6.39
C ILE A 195 10.70 16.02 -4.87
N GLU A 196 9.51 15.85 -4.32
CA GLU A 196 9.30 15.55 -2.91
C GLU A 196 9.59 14.06 -2.62
N ILE A 197 10.09 13.77 -1.42
CA ILE A 197 10.43 12.41 -1.02
C ILE A 197 9.78 12.09 0.32
N HIS A 198 9.14 10.93 0.39
CA HIS A 198 8.78 10.23 1.63
C HIS A 198 9.77 9.10 1.85
N ALA A 199 10.46 9.13 2.99
CA ALA A 199 11.47 8.12 3.31
C ALA A 199 10.90 7.03 4.21
N GLN A 200 11.48 5.81 4.11
CA GLN A 200 11.15 4.69 4.98
C GLN A 200 12.41 4.09 5.60
N VAL A 201 12.28 3.64 6.83
CA VAL A 201 13.25 2.83 7.55
C VAL A 201 12.55 1.56 8.04
N VAL A 202 12.93 0.40 7.52
CA VAL A 202 12.63 -0.88 8.18
C VAL A 202 13.61 -1.02 9.33
N LEU A 203 13.09 -0.97 10.55
CA LEU A 203 13.89 -0.94 11.77
C LEU A 203 14.26 -2.36 12.21
N CYS A 204 15.53 -2.70 12.03
CA CYS A 204 16.11 -4.00 12.40
C CYS A 204 16.87 -3.84 13.70
N PRO A 205 16.43 -4.49 14.80
CA PRO A 205 17.14 -4.44 16.09
C PRO A 205 18.63 -4.79 15.95
N GLU A 206 19.47 -4.05 16.67
CA GLU A 206 20.94 -4.23 16.73
C GLU A 206 21.68 -3.90 15.42
N ILE A 207 21.00 -3.48 14.35
CA ILE A 207 21.63 -3.13 13.07
C ILE A 207 21.49 -1.64 12.77
N ASN A 208 20.28 -1.13 12.68
CA ASN A 208 20.02 0.27 12.32
C ASN A 208 19.19 1.02 13.37
N ASP A 209 19.08 0.50 14.60
CA ASP A 209 18.45 1.17 15.74
C ASP A 209 19.42 2.13 16.47
N GLY A 210 18.98 2.71 17.57
CA GLY A 210 19.75 3.58 18.43
C GLY A 210 20.40 4.76 17.69
N GLU A 211 21.73 4.86 17.74
CA GLU A 211 22.47 5.99 17.15
C GLU A 211 22.39 6.02 15.61
N VAL A 212 22.33 4.86 14.96
CA VAL A 212 22.17 4.78 13.50
C VAL A 212 20.82 5.35 13.08
N LEU A 213 19.75 4.95 13.78
CA LEU A 213 18.41 5.51 13.54
C LEU A 213 18.37 7.02 13.81
N ARG A 214 18.94 7.45 14.94
CA ARG A 214 19.00 8.84 15.31
C ARG A 214 19.68 9.67 14.22
N ARG A 215 20.85 9.26 13.79
CA ARG A 215 21.60 9.90 12.70
C ARG A 215 20.78 9.95 11.42
N THR A 216 20.19 8.82 11.02
CA THR A 216 19.37 8.72 9.81
C THR A 216 18.21 9.73 9.83
N ILE A 217 17.50 9.85 10.95
CA ILE A 217 16.39 10.80 11.08
C ILE A 217 16.88 12.24 10.93
N TYR A 218 17.99 12.61 11.58
CA TYR A 218 18.50 13.99 11.50
C TYR A 218 19.09 14.34 10.13
N ASP A 219 19.78 13.40 9.48
CA ASP A 219 20.30 13.61 8.13
C ASP A 219 19.15 13.85 7.12
N LEU A 220 18.08 13.06 7.22
CA LEU A 220 16.88 13.25 6.39
C LEU A 220 16.11 14.55 6.76
N ALA A 221 16.04 14.89 8.04
CA ALA A 221 15.41 16.12 8.50
C ALA A 221 16.14 17.38 8.01
N ALA A 222 17.45 17.32 7.80
CA ALA A 222 18.22 18.41 7.22
C ALA A 222 17.83 18.70 5.75
N LEU A 223 17.17 17.77 5.07
CA LEU A 223 16.66 17.90 3.70
C LEU A 223 15.18 18.39 3.64
N HIS A 224 14.56 18.66 4.81
CA HIS A 224 13.23 19.25 4.87
C HIS A 224 13.25 20.66 4.25
N PRO A 225 12.21 21.13 3.51
CA PRO A 225 10.88 20.52 3.36
C PRO A 225 10.74 19.54 2.17
N ARG A 226 11.78 19.31 1.38
CA ARG A 226 11.67 18.43 0.20
C ARG A 226 11.60 16.95 0.60
N VAL A 227 12.35 16.51 1.61
CA VAL A 227 12.03 15.26 2.32
C VAL A 227 10.89 15.59 3.29
N ARG A 228 9.72 15.03 3.01
CA ARG A 228 8.46 15.39 3.69
C ARG A 228 8.28 14.68 5.02
N SER A 229 8.68 13.42 5.08
CA SER A 229 8.50 12.57 6.26
C SER A 229 9.37 11.32 6.20
N VAL A 230 9.55 10.69 7.36
CA VAL A 230 10.19 9.38 7.51
C VAL A 230 9.23 8.44 8.22
N ALA A 231 8.88 7.32 7.58
CA ALA A 231 8.22 6.19 8.21
C ALA A 231 9.26 5.26 8.83
N ILE A 232 9.04 4.84 10.06
CA ILE A 232 9.88 3.87 10.76
C ILE A 232 8.99 2.69 11.12
N VAL A 233 9.13 1.61 10.36
CA VAL A 233 8.31 0.40 10.52
C VAL A 233 9.15 -0.73 11.13
N PRO A 234 8.56 -1.61 11.93
CA PRO A 234 9.32 -2.69 12.54
C PRO A 234 9.69 -3.75 11.51
N LEU A 235 10.80 -4.44 11.73
CA LEU A 235 11.11 -5.67 11.02
C LEU A 235 10.01 -6.70 11.23
N GLY A 236 9.49 -7.27 10.14
CA GLY A 236 8.53 -8.39 10.18
C GLY A 236 9.24 -9.69 9.78
N LEU A 237 9.22 -10.67 10.65
CA LEU A 237 9.79 -11.99 10.42
C LEU A 237 8.69 -13.05 10.28
N THR A 238 8.70 -13.76 9.15
CA THR A 238 7.86 -14.94 8.96
C THR A 238 8.63 -16.20 9.41
N ARG A 239 7.94 -17.32 9.58
CA ARG A 239 8.59 -18.61 9.86
C ARG A 239 9.51 -19.11 8.73
N TYR A 240 9.44 -18.52 7.55
CA TYR A 240 10.21 -18.91 6.35
C TYR A 240 11.48 -18.06 6.18
N LEU A 241 11.58 -16.93 6.88
CA LEU A 241 12.76 -16.08 6.85
C LEU A 241 13.63 -16.35 8.09
N ASN A 242 14.52 -17.33 7.98
CA ASN A 242 15.45 -17.70 9.02
C ASN A 242 16.85 -17.17 8.67
N ASP A 243 17.12 -15.93 9.07
CA ASP A 243 18.46 -15.34 8.94
C ASP A 243 18.98 -15.01 10.36
N GLU A 244 20.05 -15.70 10.78
CA GLU A 244 20.63 -15.55 12.13
C GLU A 244 21.17 -14.13 12.41
N ARG A 245 21.30 -13.31 11.37
CA ARG A 245 21.73 -11.90 11.48
C ARG A 245 20.59 -10.97 11.90
N LEU A 246 19.35 -11.44 11.87
CA LEU A 246 18.16 -10.65 12.21
C LEU A 246 17.67 -11.02 13.61
N THR A 247 17.53 -10.02 14.45
CA THR A 247 16.93 -10.14 15.79
C THR A 247 15.46 -9.80 15.72
N PRO A 248 14.54 -10.66 16.22
CA PRO A 248 13.12 -10.36 16.27
C PRO A 248 12.80 -9.10 17.08
N VAL A 249 11.77 -8.39 16.68
CA VAL A 249 11.29 -7.19 17.38
C VAL A 249 10.56 -7.61 18.67
N SER A 250 11.09 -7.20 19.83
CA SER A 250 10.47 -7.45 21.13
C SER A 250 9.64 -6.25 21.61
N ASP A 251 8.70 -6.50 22.55
CA ASP A 251 7.93 -5.44 23.19
C ASP A 251 8.81 -4.43 23.93
N GLU A 252 9.92 -4.89 24.51
CA GLU A 252 10.88 -4.02 25.19
C GLU A 252 11.63 -3.13 24.20
N PHE A 253 12.03 -3.71 23.05
CA PHE A 253 12.61 -2.96 21.94
C PHE A 253 11.65 -1.86 21.48
N CYS A 254 10.37 -2.17 21.28
CA CYS A 254 9.35 -1.19 20.90
C CYS A 254 9.23 -0.06 21.92
N ARG A 255 9.19 -0.37 23.23
CA ARG A 255 9.11 0.66 24.28
C ARG A 255 10.33 1.58 24.29
N ARG A 256 11.53 1.01 24.16
CA ARG A 256 12.78 1.78 24.06
C ARG A 256 12.77 2.68 22.82
N THR A 257 12.44 2.13 21.66
CA THR A 257 12.34 2.90 20.39
C THR A 257 11.36 4.06 20.49
N ILE A 258 10.18 3.85 21.08
CA ILE A 258 9.20 4.93 21.29
C ILE A 258 9.80 6.04 22.17
N SER A 259 10.47 5.68 23.25
CA SER A 259 11.10 6.64 24.15
C SER A 259 12.16 7.48 23.44
N GLU A 260 13.07 6.83 22.71
CA GLU A 260 14.17 7.48 21.99
C GLU A 260 13.65 8.39 20.86
N VAL A 261 12.73 7.88 20.03
CA VAL A 261 12.20 8.62 18.88
C VAL A 261 11.28 9.76 19.33
N SER A 262 10.58 9.63 20.45
CA SER A 262 9.75 10.71 21.00
C SER A 262 10.55 11.98 21.30
N VAL A 263 11.77 11.84 21.80
CA VAL A 263 12.68 12.97 22.06
C VAL A 263 13.07 13.65 20.73
N ILE A 264 13.39 12.85 19.71
CA ILE A 264 13.73 13.38 18.38
C ILE A 264 12.52 14.08 17.74
N GLN A 265 11.33 13.50 17.86
CA GLN A 265 10.09 14.09 17.35
C GLN A 265 9.77 15.42 18.02
N GLU A 266 10.04 15.59 19.31
CA GLU A 266 9.84 16.85 20.02
C GLU A 266 10.82 17.93 19.53
N ASP A 267 12.11 17.60 19.38
CA ASP A 267 13.11 18.50 18.81
C ASP A 267 12.75 18.92 17.38
N LEU A 268 12.44 17.95 16.51
CA LEU A 268 12.08 18.23 15.11
C LEU A 268 10.80 19.05 15.00
N ARG A 269 9.81 18.78 15.84
CA ARG A 269 8.57 19.58 15.86
C ARG A 269 8.84 21.04 16.24
N SER A 270 9.76 21.27 17.17
CA SER A 270 10.19 22.61 17.54
C SER A 270 10.91 23.33 16.39
N ARG A 271 11.73 22.62 15.62
CA ARG A 271 12.57 23.17 14.55
C ARG A 271 11.87 23.26 13.20
N LEU A 272 11.07 22.28 12.84
CA LEU A 272 10.45 22.13 11.51
C LEU A 272 8.94 22.43 11.51
N GLY A 273 8.31 22.53 12.68
CA GLY A 273 6.85 22.71 12.79
C GLY A 273 6.03 21.44 12.52
N THR A 274 6.67 20.30 12.26
CA THR A 274 6.03 19.02 11.96
C THR A 274 6.69 17.88 12.75
N THR A 275 5.98 16.76 12.90
CA THR A 275 6.52 15.55 13.55
C THR A 275 7.68 14.95 12.74
N PHE A 276 7.65 15.00 11.43
CA PHE A 276 8.63 14.55 10.45
C PHE A 276 8.91 13.04 10.47
N ALA A 277 9.32 12.46 11.62
CA ALA A 277 9.61 11.02 11.76
C ALA A 277 8.44 10.33 12.49
N PHE A 278 7.87 9.30 11.89
CA PHE A 278 6.71 8.61 12.39
C PHE A 278 7.01 7.12 12.62
N LEU A 279 6.64 6.63 13.79
CA LEU A 279 6.69 5.19 14.08
C LEU A 279 5.41 4.51 13.59
N GLY A 280 5.55 3.31 13.03
CA GLY A 280 4.43 2.45 12.67
C GLY A 280 3.54 2.13 13.87
N ASP A 281 2.25 2.04 13.64
CA ASP A 281 1.25 1.76 14.69
C ASP A 281 1.55 0.44 15.41
N GLU A 282 2.10 -0.54 14.70
CA GLU A 282 2.50 -1.82 15.27
C GLU A 282 3.50 -1.67 16.42
N ILE A 283 4.44 -0.73 16.32
CA ILE A 283 5.42 -0.47 17.40
C ILE A 283 4.71 -0.04 18.68
N TYR A 284 3.68 0.82 18.59
CA TYR A 284 2.90 1.23 19.74
C TYR A 284 2.04 0.09 20.29
N LEU A 285 1.43 -0.71 19.42
CA LEU A 285 0.58 -1.82 19.81
C LEU A 285 1.40 -2.92 20.50
N ARG A 286 2.57 -3.28 19.99
CA ARG A 286 3.51 -4.22 20.63
C ARG A 286 4.02 -3.70 21.97
N ALA A 287 4.30 -2.41 22.08
CA ALA A 287 4.70 -1.78 23.33
C ALA A 287 3.58 -1.77 24.40
N GLY A 288 2.34 -2.07 24.02
CA GLY A 288 1.16 -1.93 24.88
C GLY A 288 0.79 -0.47 25.17
N LEU A 289 1.22 0.46 24.31
CA LEU A 289 1.01 1.89 24.46
C LEU A 289 -0.06 2.40 23.48
N PRO A 290 -0.80 3.48 23.86
CA PRO A 290 -1.74 4.09 22.94
C PRO A 290 -1.01 4.75 21.75
N VAL A 291 -1.57 4.62 20.56
CA VAL A 291 -1.06 5.38 19.39
C VAL A 291 -1.26 6.89 19.60
N PRO A 292 -0.39 7.73 19.04
CA PRO A 292 -0.46 9.19 19.16
C PRO A 292 -1.82 9.78 18.75
N THR A 293 -2.03 11.06 19.07
CA THR A 293 -3.26 11.78 18.70
C THR A 293 -3.24 12.20 17.23
N ARG A 294 -4.41 12.57 16.66
CA ARG A 294 -4.52 13.07 15.28
C ARG A 294 -3.52 14.20 14.97
N LYS A 295 -3.28 15.10 15.92
CA LYS A 295 -2.34 16.21 15.72
C LYS A 295 -0.92 15.76 15.43
N HIS A 296 -0.52 14.58 15.93
CA HIS A 296 0.80 14.01 15.67
C HIS A 296 0.98 13.62 14.20
N TYR A 297 -0.06 13.04 13.59
CA TYR A 297 -0.01 12.53 12.22
C TYR A 297 -0.28 13.59 11.14
N GLY A 298 -0.90 14.75 11.51
CA GLY A 298 -1.27 15.77 10.53
C GLY A 298 -2.19 15.24 9.44
N ASP A 299 -1.71 15.26 8.19
CA ASP A 299 -2.43 14.80 7.01
C ASP A 299 -2.22 13.29 6.73
N TYR A 300 -1.62 12.56 7.66
CA TYR A 300 -1.33 11.13 7.52
C TYR A 300 -0.48 10.79 6.27
N PRO A 301 0.70 11.39 6.11
CA PRO A 301 1.45 11.36 4.85
C PRO A 301 1.92 9.96 4.42
N GLN A 302 1.90 8.98 5.33
CA GLN A 302 2.35 7.61 5.08
C GLN A 302 1.38 6.60 5.72
N ILE A 303 0.07 6.84 5.61
CA ILE A 303 -0.96 5.98 6.21
C ILE A 303 -0.90 4.54 5.65
N GLU A 304 -0.58 4.39 4.37
CA GLU A 304 -0.49 3.09 3.69
C GLU A 304 0.67 2.22 4.25
N ASP A 305 1.64 2.85 4.87
CA ASP A 305 2.77 2.17 5.55
C ASP A 305 2.48 1.85 7.04
N GLY A 306 1.21 1.84 7.42
CA GLY A 306 0.78 1.51 8.78
C GLY A 306 1.01 2.64 9.79
N ILE A 307 1.11 3.89 9.33
CA ILE A 307 1.35 5.08 10.16
C ILE A 307 0.03 5.81 10.43
N GLY A 308 -0.53 5.64 11.60
CA GLY A 308 -1.73 6.35 12.04
C GLY A 308 -3.05 5.70 11.61
N MET A 309 -3.03 4.49 11.03
CA MET A 309 -4.24 3.74 10.66
C MET A 309 -5.14 3.47 11.87
N VAL A 310 -4.54 3.07 13.01
CA VAL A 310 -5.27 2.83 14.25
C VAL A 310 -5.92 4.10 14.78
N ARG A 311 -5.26 5.24 14.62
CA ARG A 311 -5.81 6.55 15.00
C ARG A 311 -6.94 6.96 14.06
N SER A 312 -6.80 6.79 12.74
CA SER A 312 -7.86 7.06 11.76
C SER A 312 -9.09 6.21 12.08
N PHE A 313 -8.91 4.91 12.23
CA PHE A 313 -9.96 3.98 12.66
C PHE A 313 -10.67 4.45 13.94
N ALA A 314 -9.92 4.84 14.97
CA ALA A 314 -10.52 5.28 16.23
C ALA A 314 -11.35 6.57 16.07
N ASN A 315 -10.90 7.52 15.24
CA ASN A 315 -11.60 8.77 14.95
C ASN A 315 -12.88 8.51 14.14
N GLU A 316 -12.80 7.65 13.13
CA GLU A 316 -13.94 7.27 12.28
C GLU A 316 -14.98 6.47 13.07
N PHE A 317 -14.54 5.55 13.91
CA PHE A 317 -15.44 4.80 14.81
C PHE A 317 -16.13 5.73 15.80
N GLU A 318 -15.45 6.72 16.34
CA GLU A 318 -16.05 7.74 17.19
C GLU A 318 -17.10 8.58 16.44
N ALA A 319 -16.86 8.89 15.18
CA ALA A 319 -17.82 9.58 14.31
C ALA A 319 -19.05 8.70 14.06
N LEU A 320 -18.85 7.41 13.79
CA LEU A 320 -19.93 6.41 13.67
C LEU A 320 -20.78 6.35 14.93
N MET A 321 -20.17 6.24 16.12
CA MET A 321 -20.88 6.19 17.39
C MET A 321 -21.76 7.43 17.58
N ARG A 322 -21.28 8.63 17.22
CA ARG A 322 -22.10 9.87 17.29
C ARG A 322 -23.27 9.84 16.31
N ARG A 323 -23.12 9.31 15.10
CA ARG A 323 -24.23 9.16 14.14
C ARG A 323 -25.28 8.21 14.65
N LEU A 324 -24.87 7.05 15.16
CA LEU A 324 -25.78 6.07 15.75
C LEU A 324 -26.49 6.60 17.02
N ASP A 325 -25.83 7.41 17.84
CA ASP A 325 -26.45 8.06 18.99
C ASP A 325 -27.51 9.09 18.61
N HIS A 326 -27.28 9.81 17.49
CA HIS A 326 -28.24 10.80 17.03
C HIS A 326 -29.52 10.18 16.44
N ASN A 327 -29.39 9.05 15.76
CA ASN A 327 -30.53 8.31 15.17
C ASN A 327 -30.30 6.79 15.38
N PRO A 328 -30.59 6.26 16.57
CA PRO A 328 -30.28 4.87 16.90
C PRO A 328 -31.21 3.91 16.12
N PRO A 329 -30.66 3.06 15.23
CA PRO A 329 -31.47 2.08 14.50
C PRO A 329 -32.00 0.98 15.45
N ALA A 330 -33.31 0.69 15.34
CA ALA A 330 -33.97 -0.30 16.23
C ALA A 330 -33.43 -1.73 16.05
N HIS A 331 -32.92 -2.07 14.88
CA HIS A 331 -32.38 -3.42 14.58
C HIS A 331 -31.09 -3.74 15.34
N LEU A 332 -30.35 -2.74 15.84
CA LEU A 332 -29.07 -2.94 16.53
C LEU A 332 -29.20 -3.89 17.74
N GLU A 333 -30.28 -3.81 18.50
CA GLU A 333 -30.49 -4.69 19.66
C GLU A 333 -30.53 -6.19 19.29
N ASN A 334 -30.85 -6.52 18.04
CA ASN A 334 -30.93 -7.88 17.54
C ASN A 334 -29.64 -8.32 16.79
N MET A 335 -28.68 -7.42 16.61
CA MET A 335 -27.48 -7.73 15.85
C MET A 335 -26.54 -8.64 16.66
N PHE A 336 -26.38 -9.87 16.19
CA PHE A 336 -25.57 -10.88 16.84
C PHE A 336 -24.61 -11.52 15.83
N GLY A 337 -23.30 -11.33 16.00
CA GLY A 337 -22.32 -11.85 15.06
C GLY A 337 -20.88 -11.73 15.54
N THR A 338 -19.97 -12.20 14.71
CA THR A 338 -18.54 -12.25 15.00
C THR A 338 -17.76 -11.38 14.02
N ILE A 339 -16.83 -10.57 14.53
CA ILE A 339 -15.86 -9.82 13.72
C ILE A 339 -14.48 -10.43 13.98
N MET A 340 -13.86 -10.93 12.91
CA MET A 340 -12.54 -11.56 12.94
C MET A 340 -11.46 -10.52 12.56
N THR A 341 -10.30 -10.57 13.21
CA THR A 341 -9.18 -9.67 12.89
C THR A 341 -7.86 -10.24 13.39
N GLY A 342 -6.73 -9.64 12.98
CA GLY A 342 -5.41 -10.05 13.45
C GLY A 342 -5.19 -9.81 14.94
N THR A 343 -4.33 -10.61 15.53
CA THR A 343 -4.11 -10.63 16.98
C THR A 343 -3.66 -9.29 17.55
N ILE A 344 -2.83 -8.55 16.83
CA ILE A 344 -2.32 -7.25 17.30
C ILE A 344 -3.40 -6.17 17.35
N PHE A 345 -4.36 -6.19 16.43
CA PHE A 345 -5.43 -5.20 16.36
C PHE A 345 -6.65 -5.59 17.19
N ALA A 346 -6.84 -6.87 17.49
CA ALA A 346 -7.99 -7.38 18.22
C ALA A 346 -8.28 -6.66 19.56
N PRO A 347 -7.29 -6.28 20.38
CA PRO A 347 -7.55 -5.52 21.62
C PRO A 347 -8.15 -4.13 21.35
N VAL A 348 -7.73 -3.47 20.29
CA VAL A 348 -8.24 -2.14 19.89
C VAL A 348 -9.69 -2.27 19.43
N LEU A 349 -9.96 -3.20 18.50
CA LEU A 349 -11.28 -3.44 17.96
C LEU A 349 -12.25 -3.90 19.06
N ARG A 350 -11.84 -4.82 19.92
CA ARG A 350 -12.66 -5.34 21.04
C ARG A 350 -13.13 -4.21 21.94
N ARG A 351 -12.26 -3.27 22.29
CA ARG A 351 -12.63 -2.09 23.10
C ARG A 351 -13.73 -1.26 22.45
N GLN A 352 -13.67 -1.08 21.14
CA GLN A 352 -14.68 -0.29 20.41
C GLN A 352 -16.01 -1.06 20.29
N ILE A 353 -15.95 -2.35 19.98
CA ILE A 353 -17.15 -3.21 19.89
C ILE A 353 -17.83 -3.36 21.25
N GLU A 354 -17.10 -3.47 22.35
CA GLU A 354 -17.67 -3.47 23.69
C GLU A 354 -18.39 -2.15 24.03
N ARG A 355 -17.87 -1.01 23.54
CA ARG A 355 -18.57 0.28 23.69
C ARG A 355 -19.87 0.30 22.89
N LEU A 356 -19.82 -0.20 21.64
CA LEU A 356 -21.00 -0.33 20.78
C LEU A 356 -22.06 -1.24 21.44
N ASN A 357 -21.64 -2.44 21.88
CA ASN A 357 -22.50 -3.41 22.54
C ASN A 357 -23.21 -2.82 23.77
N ARG A 358 -22.45 -2.15 24.64
CA ARG A 358 -23.03 -1.52 25.84
C ARG A 358 -24.02 -0.42 25.52
N ARG A 359 -23.74 0.36 24.46
CA ARG A 359 -24.56 1.52 24.11
C ARG A 359 -25.85 1.14 23.37
N PHE A 360 -25.77 0.19 22.44
CA PHE A 360 -26.88 -0.17 21.55
C PHE A 360 -27.42 -1.59 21.80
N LYS A 361 -26.90 -2.28 22.81
CA LYS A 361 -27.27 -3.65 23.19
C LYS A 361 -27.04 -4.69 22.08
N THR A 362 -26.12 -4.40 21.16
CA THR A 362 -25.66 -5.39 20.18
C THR A 362 -24.91 -6.53 20.89
N ARG A 363 -24.78 -7.68 20.23
CA ARG A 363 -24.06 -8.86 20.74
C ARG A 363 -22.95 -9.25 19.77
N LEU A 364 -22.14 -8.26 19.37
CA LEU A 364 -21.00 -8.50 18.51
C LEU A 364 -19.80 -8.97 19.33
N GLN A 365 -19.12 -10.01 18.88
CA GLN A 365 -17.86 -10.45 19.48
C GLN A 365 -16.68 -10.20 18.54
N VAL A 366 -15.47 -10.12 19.09
CA VAL A 366 -14.22 -10.00 18.33
C VAL A 366 -13.38 -11.25 18.55
N VAL A 367 -13.08 -11.95 17.46
CA VAL A 367 -12.17 -13.10 17.42
C VAL A 367 -10.81 -12.63 16.91
N ALA A 368 -9.77 -12.86 17.69
CA ALA A 368 -8.39 -12.67 17.29
C ALA A 368 -7.91 -13.91 16.52
N VAL A 369 -7.56 -13.74 15.26
CA VAL A 369 -7.11 -14.81 14.38
C VAL A 369 -5.59 -14.86 14.39
N GLU A 370 -5.03 -16.01 14.71
CA GLU A 370 -3.61 -16.29 14.62
C GLU A 370 -3.20 -16.43 13.14
N ASN A 371 -2.07 -15.84 12.76
CA ASN A 371 -1.50 -16.05 11.44
C ASN A 371 -0.62 -17.30 11.47
N GLU A 372 -1.18 -18.44 11.12
CA GLU A 372 -0.43 -19.69 11.02
C GLU A 372 0.28 -19.85 9.68
N TYR A 373 -0.21 -19.19 8.64
CA TYR A 373 0.36 -19.29 7.30
C TYR A 373 1.77 -18.70 7.24
N PHE A 374 1.94 -17.45 7.60
CA PHE A 374 3.26 -16.82 7.67
C PHE A 374 3.97 -17.12 9.00
N GLY A 375 3.23 -17.23 10.08
CA GLY A 375 3.76 -17.46 11.43
C GLY A 375 4.69 -16.35 11.91
N GLY A 376 5.54 -16.68 12.89
CA GLY A 376 6.50 -15.72 13.41
C GLY A 376 5.86 -14.48 14.04
N ASP A 377 6.33 -13.31 13.64
CA ASP A 377 5.87 -12.03 14.16
C ASP A 377 4.66 -11.45 13.40
N VAL A 378 4.14 -12.16 12.41
CA VAL A 378 3.06 -11.65 11.53
C VAL A 378 1.72 -11.74 12.25
N SER A 379 1.14 -10.59 12.59
CA SER A 379 -0.07 -10.49 13.42
C SER A 379 -1.10 -9.47 12.91
N VAL A 380 -0.82 -8.80 11.79
CA VAL A 380 -1.68 -7.78 11.19
C VAL A 380 -2.81 -8.39 10.37
N ALA A 381 -3.96 -7.73 10.33
CA ALA A 381 -5.18 -8.22 9.69
C ALA A 381 -5.03 -8.42 8.17
N GLY A 382 -4.25 -7.55 7.49
CA GLY A 382 -4.05 -7.62 6.04
C GLY A 382 -3.21 -8.79 5.55
N LEU A 383 -2.49 -9.46 6.45
CA LEU A 383 -1.68 -10.64 6.13
C LEU A 383 -2.33 -11.97 6.56
N LEU A 384 -3.56 -11.93 7.09
CA LEU A 384 -4.33 -13.15 7.35
C LEU A 384 -4.75 -13.82 6.04
N THR A 385 -4.74 -15.15 6.05
CA THR A 385 -5.08 -15.98 4.90
C THR A 385 -6.44 -16.66 5.06
N GLY A 386 -6.93 -17.25 3.98
CA GLY A 386 -8.15 -18.06 4.01
C GLY A 386 -8.04 -19.23 4.99
N GLY A 387 -6.87 -19.90 5.00
CA GLY A 387 -6.59 -20.98 5.93
C GLY A 387 -6.64 -20.55 7.40
N ASP A 388 -6.13 -19.35 7.73
CA ASP A 388 -6.17 -18.82 9.11
C ASP A 388 -7.61 -18.57 9.55
N PHE A 389 -8.46 -17.99 8.69
CA PHE A 389 -9.88 -17.77 9.00
C PHE A 389 -10.63 -19.10 9.18
N ILE A 390 -10.36 -20.09 8.30
CA ILE A 390 -10.97 -21.43 8.40
C ILE A 390 -10.54 -22.10 9.71
N ALA A 391 -9.29 -22.00 10.11
CA ALA A 391 -8.82 -22.56 11.39
C ALA A 391 -9.54 -21.95 12.60
N ALA A 392 -9.86 -20.66 12.53
CA ALA A 392 -10.55 -19.94 13.61
C ALA A 392 -12.08 -20.09 13.60
N ARG A 393 -12.70 -20.76 12.57
CA ARG A 393 -14.15 -20.81 12.39
C ARG A 393 -14.94 -21.37 13.59
N GLY A 394 -14.33 -22.28 14.35
CA GLY A 394 -14.95 -22.85 15.54
C GLY A 394 -15.18 -21.86 16.70
N GLN A 395 -14.62 -20.65 16.60
CA GLN A 395 -14.80 -19.59 17.60
C GLN A 395 -15.94 -18.62 17.24
N ILE A 396 -16.60 -18.83 16.09
CA ILE A 396 -17.68 -17.96 15.62
C ILE A 396 -18.94 -18.21 16.43
N SER A 397 -19.62 -17.14 16.78
CA SER A 397 -20.96 -17.16 17.36
C SER A 397 -21.83 -16.08 16.72
N GLY A 398 -23.15 -16.37 16.64
CA GLY A 398 -24.12 -15.45 16.06
C GLY A 398 -24.52 -15.81 14.63
N ASP A 399 -25.18 -14.87 14.00
CA ASP A 399 -25.89 -15.07 12.75
C ASP A 399 -25.01 -14.82 11.52
N PHE A 400 -23.81 -14.24 11.72
CA PHE A 400 -22.87 -13.91 10.66
C PHE A 400 -21.43 -13.80 11.18
N ALA A 401 -20.47 -13.84 10.24
CA ALA A 401 -19.07 -13.50 10.49
C ALA A 401 -18.61 -12.39 9.54
N ILE A 402 -17.76 -11.51 10.04
CA ILE A 402 -17.11 -10.44 9.27
C ILE A 402 -15.60 -10.68 9.31
N ILE A 403 -14.97 -10.69 8.16
CA ILE A 403 -13.52 -10.67 8.00
C ILE A 403 -13.06 -9.29 7.52
N PRO A 404 -11.82 -8.87 7.79
CA PRO A 404 -11.32 -7.59 7.30
C PRO A 404 -11.16 -7.62 5.77
N ARG A 405 -11.73 -6.63 5.09
CA ARG A 405 -11.65 -6.48 3.61
C ARG A 405 -10.19 -6.43 3.13
N VAL A 406 -9.30 -5.84 3.92
CA VAL A 406 -7.87 -5.72 3.61
C VAL A 406 -7.15 -7.06 3.46
N ALA A 407 -7.74 -8.18 3.91
CA ALA A 407 -7.21 -9.52 3.69
C ALA A 407 -7.48 -10.06 2.27
N LEU A 408 -8.34 -9.38 1.50
CA LEU A 408 -8.63 -9.70 0.10
C LEU A 408 -7.85 -8.78 -0.85
N LYS A 409 -7.47 -9.32 -2.00
CA LYS A 409 -6.94 -8.51 -3.09
C LYS A 409 -8.04 -7.57 -3.60
N SER A 410 -7.69 -6.32 -3.90
CA SER A 410 -8.67 -5.27 -4.22
C SER A 410 -9.42 -5.48 -5.54
N ASP A 411 -8.77 -6.05 -6.54
CA ASP A 411 -9.27 -6.24 -7.92
C ASP A 411 -9.74 -7.68 -8.22
N ASP A 412 -9.40 -8.63 -7.34
CA ASP A 412 -9.82 -10.03 -7.44
C ASP A 412 -9.97 -10.58 -6.01
N PRO A 413 -11.19 -10.97 -5.55
CA PRO A 413 -11.43 -11.38 -4.17
C PRO A 413 -10.76 -12.72 -3.82
N VAL A 414 -9.44 -12.72 -3.81
CA VAL A 414 -8.57 -13.86 -3.48
C VAL A 414 -7.66 -13.50 -2.30
N MET A 415 -7.44 -14.45 -1.41
CA MET A 415 -6.55 -14.32 -0.25
C MET A 415 -5.07 -14.56 -0.62
N LEU A 416 -4.17 -14.31 0.32
CA LEU A 416 -2.72 -14.44 0.10
C LEU A 416 -2.26 -15.89 -0.15
N ASP A 417 -2.99 -16.87 0.38
CA ASP A 417 -2.80 -18.31 0.15
C ASP A 417 -3.48 -18.83 -1.12
N GLY A 418 -4.16 -17.94 -1.87
CA GLY A 418 -4.85 -18.32 -3.12
C GLY A 418 -6.29 -18.77 -2.94
N ILE A 419 -6.81 -18.87 -1.72
CA ILE A 419 -8.22 -19.21 -1.48
C ILE A 419 -9.10 -18.04 -1.94
N ARG A 420 -10.07 -18.33 -2.80
CA ARG A 420 -11.07 -17.35 -3.24
C ARG A 420 -12.10 -17.10 -2.15
N PHE A 421 -12.58 -15.87 -2.04
CA PHE A 421 -13.54 -15.50 -1.00
C PHE A 421 -14.84 -16.34 -1.10
N GLU A 422 -15.30 -16.63 -2.30
CA GLU A 422 -16.49 -17.47 -2.50
C GLU A 422 -16.30 -18.91 -2.04
N ASP A 423 -15.07 -19.44 -2.09
CA ASP A 423 -14.76 -20.76 -1.57
C ASP A 423 -14.60 -20.72 -0.06
N LEU A 424 -14.01 -19.66 0.48
CA LEU A 424 -13.94 -19.43 1.93
C LEU A 424 -15.33 -19.44 2.59
N LYS A 425 -16.31 -18.75 1.98
CA LYS A 425 -17.70 -18.68 2.50
C LYS A 425 -18.32 -20.07 2.73
N LYS A 426 -17.98 -21.05 1.89
CA LYS A 426 -18.52 -22.42 1.95
C LYS A 426 -18.02 -23.21 3.18
N GLU A 427 -16.91 -22.80 3.77
CA GLU A 427 -16.31 -23.45 4.93
C GLU A 427 -16.96 -23.04 6.27
N PHE A 428 -17.90 -22.09 6.23
CA PHE A 428 -18.55 -21.55 7.40
C PHE A 428 -20.04 -21.92 7.45
N GLU A 429 -20.55 -22.15 8.65
CA GLU A 429 -21.97 -22.46 8.89
C GLU A 429 -22.86 -21.22 8.83
N VAL A 430 -22.28 -20.03 8.92
CA VAL A 430 -22.98 -18.74 8.86
C VAL A 430 -22.49 -17.92 7.68
N PRO A 431 -23.28 -16.97 7.17
CA PRO A 431 -22.81 -16.03 6.15
C PRO A 431 -21.55 -15.28 6.56
N VAL A 432 -20.59 -15.17 5.64
CA VAL A 432 -19.33 -14.45 5.83
C VAL A 432 -19.29 -13.24 4.91
N TYR A 433 -18.93 -12.10 5.47
CA TYR A 433 -18.81 -10.82 4.77
C TYR A 433 -17.41 -10.24 4.94
N ALA A 434 -16.95 -9.50 3.93
CA ALA A 434 -15.66 -8.81 4.00
C ALA A 434 -15.91 -7.29 4.16
N HIS A 435 -15.59 -6.75 5.33
CA HIS A 435 -15.85 -5.35 5.63
C HIS A 435 -14.58 -4.59 6.04
N ASP A 436 -14.53 -3.34 5.63
CA ASP A 436 -13.78 -2.26 6.26
C ASP A 436 -14.68 -1.51 7.26
N LEU A 437 -14.20 -0.40 7.82
CA LEU A 437 -14.99 0.36 8.77
C LEU A 437 -16.18 1.06 8.11
N GLU A 438 -16.08 1.46 6.86
CA GLU A 438 -17.15 2.14 6.12
C GLU A 438 -18.30 1.18 5.85
N SER A 439 -18.02 0.00 5.31
CA SER A 439 -19.04 -1.03 5.08
C SER A 439 -19.63 -1.58 6.37
N LEU A 440 -18.83 -1.70 7.43
CA LEU A 440 -19.36 -2.03 8.78
C LEU A 440 -20.30 -0.94 9.27
N ALA A 441 -19.96 0.33 9.08
CA ALA A 441 -20.82 1.44 9.47
C ALA A 441 -22.16 1.39 8.76
N LEU A 442 -22.17 1.17 7.43
CA LEU A 442 -23.38 1.00 6.64
C LEU A 442 -24.22 -0.19 7.11
N ALA A 443 -23.60 -1.32 7.43
CA ALA A 443 -24.28 -2.49 7.98
C ALA A 443 -24.96 -2.18 9.33
N LEU A 444 -24.28 -1.43 10.20
CA LEU A 444 -24.84 -0.98 11.49
C LEU A 444 -25.97 0.03 11.32
N GLU A 445 -25.90 0.91 10.34
CA GLU A 445 -26.91 1.93 10.07
C GLU A 445 -28.14 1.35 9.35
N SER A 446 -27.95 0.44 8.39
CA SER A 446 -29.03 -0.13 7.57
C SER A 446 -29.67 -1.40 8.12
N GLY A 447 -28.96 -2.15 8.95
CA GLY A 447 -29.35 -3.48 9.43
C GLY A 447 -29.09 -4.62 8.45
N SER A 448 -28.53 -4.33 7.29
CA SER A 448 -28.16 -5.33 6.29
C SER A 448 -26.66 -5.54 6.29
N VAL A 449 -26.20 -6.62 6.91
CA VAL A 449 -24.77 -6.98 6.95
C VAL A 449 -24.26 -7.41 5.56
N GLY A 450 -25.17 -7.86 4.69
CA GLY A 450 -24.84 -8.33 3.34
C GLY A 450 -24.89 -7.27 2.24
N THR A 451 -25.02 -5.98 2.57
CA THR A 451 -24.96 -4.94 1.55
C THR A 451 -23.52 -4.82 1.05
N GLU A 452 -23.24 -5.42 -0.09
CA GLU A 452 -22.04 -5.10 -0.86
C GLU A 452 -22.14 -3.62 -1.26
N LEU A 453 -21.06 -2.87 -1.03
CA LEU A 453 -20.95 -1.54 -1.62
C LEU A 453 -20.98 -1.75 -3.14
N ASP A 454 -21.99 -1.19 -3.79
CA ASP A 454 -22.04 -1.11 -5.25
C ASP A 454 -20.74 -0.43 -5.72
N ASP A 455 -20.04 -1.01 -6.71
CA ASP A 455 -18.78 -0.49 -7.24
C ASP A 455 -18.88 1.00 -7.67
N SER A 456 -20.11 1.50 -7.89
CA SER A 456 -20.38 2.91 -8.14
C SER A 456 -20.05 3.85 -6.95
N VAL A 457 -20.01 3.34 -5.71
CA VAL A 457 -19.63 4.12 -4.52
C VAL A 457 -18.10 4.19 -4.40
N ASN A 458 -17.38 3.14 -4.81
CA ASN A 458 -15.94 3.14 -4.89
C ASN A 458 -15.40 4.23 -5.86
N SER A 459 -16.12 4.53 -6.94
CA SER A 459 -15.73 5.61 -7.86
C SER A 459 -15.88 7.02 -7.26
N ARG A 460 -16.79 7.22 -6.29
CA ARG A 460 -16.98 8.52 -5.62
C ARG A 460 -15.97 8.75 -4.49
N VAL A 461 -15.57 7.70 -3.78
CA VAL A 461 -14.53 7.78 -2.74
C VAL A 461 -13.17 8.04 -3.37
N ASN A 462 -12.90 7.45 -4.53
CA ASN A 462 -11.68 7.71 -5.31
C ASN A 462 -11.61 9.13 -5.89
N SER A 463 -12.75 9.79 -6.15
CA SER A 463 -12.79 11.18 -6.63
C SER A 463 -12.59 12.22 -5.52
N VAL A 464 -12.85 11.86 -4.25
CA VAL A 464 -12.64 12.73 -3.08
C VAL A 464 -11.26 12.54 -2.45
N ARG A 465 -10.69 11.33 -2.58
CA ARG A 465 -9.28 11.05 -2.27
C ARG A 465 -8.49 11.23 -3.56
N GLY A 466 -8.05 12.45 -3.84
CA GLY A 466 -7.26 12.73 -5.03
C GLY A 466 -6.17 11.69 -5.25
N HIS A 467 -6.30 10.87 -6.27
CA HIS A 467 -5.30 10.02 -6.91
C HIS A 467 -4.44 9.06 -6.06
N HIS A 468 -5.04 8.27 -5.17
CA HIS A 468 -4.33 7.15 -4.53
C HIS A 468 -5.23 5.93 -4.41
N THR A 469 -5.48 5.24 -5.52
CA THR A 469 -5.92 3.83 -5.48
C THR A 469 -4.69 2.96 -5.46
N VAL A 470 -4.24 2.63 -4.28
CA VAL A 470 -3.15 1.70 -4.05
C VAL A 470 -3.69 0.28 -4.10
N ALA A 471 -3.16 -0.54 -5.00
CA ALA A 471 -3.07 -1.96 -4.69
C ALA A 471 -2.26 -2.06 -3.39
N PRO A 472 -2.71 -2.80 -2.36
CA PRO A 472 -1.97 -2.88 -1.12
C PRO A 472 -0.56 -3.35 -1.43
N SER A 473 0.42 -2.46 -1.30
CA SER A 473 1.80 -2.87 -1.14
C SER A 473 1.80 -3.73 0.10
N SER A 474 2.06 -5.01 -0.12
CA SER A 474 2.20 -6.02 0.89
C SER A 474 3.16 -5.57 1.98
N PHE A 475 2.65 -5.22 3.14
CA PHE A 475 3.31 -5.28 4.43
C PHE A 475 2.30 -5.63 5.51
#